data_37f9cbedf73210cd671f2da8dc0a36e7
#
_entry.id   37f9cbedf73210cd671f2da8dc0a36e7
#
_cell.length_a   1.000
_cell.length_b   1.000
_cell.length_c   1.000
_cell.angle_alpha   90.00
_cell.angle_beta   90.00
_cell.angle_gamma   90.00
#
_symmetry.space_group_name_H-M   'P 1'
#
loop_
_entity.id
_entity.type
_entity.pdbx_description
1 polymer ?
#
loop_
_entity_poly.entity_id
_entity_poly.type
_entity_poly.pdbx_seq_one_letter_code
_entity_poly.pdbx_strand_id
1 'polypeptide(L)'
;ATGSRPLKATLSESIQSAVTEKIPGIVWVKDRPEVMLLFDTLTLGVNADVRALFLYGRYRKLARGVPQTRWPCRACRGRDGGCESCNGTGQQYPNSIQSLVCEPIVEFTSATSDAFHGMGREDIDVRCLGEGRPFVAEMKSPRRRTIDFEKLTKSINKAAKDQIEIHGLRASNRAEVSRIKETKAEKSYTIRFNCEHELSDEEITTRIESLSGQTLEQQTPQRVAHRRADKVRNRKVISVENILVEDDEIQFDVRCESGTYVKELVH
;
A
#
# COMPACT_ATOMS: atom_id res chain seq x y z
N ALA A 1 -27.86 41.17 33.38
CA ALA A 1 -27.47 40.31 32.31
C ALA A 1 -28.22 39.00 32.43
N THR A 2 -29.29 38.84 31.71
CA THR A 2 -30.06 37.62 31.61
C THR A 2 -29.21 36.59 30.89
N GLY A 3 -28.84 35.53 31.62
CA GLY A 3 -28.00 34.45 31.13
C GLY A 3 -28.67 33.58 30.04
N SER A 4 -28.90 34.16 28.86
CA SER A 4 -29.36 33.41 27.72
C SER A 4 -28.22 32.50 27.21
N ARG A 5 -28.50 31.21 27.12
CA ARG A 5 -27.54 30.25 26.53
C ARG A 5 -27.23 30.64 25.07
N PRO A 6 -25.98 30.48 24.62
CA PRO A 6 -25.64 30.71 23.23
C PRO A 6 -26.53 29.85 22.30
N LEU A 7 -27.05 30.42 21.24
CA LEU A 7 -27.90 29.74 20.24
C LEU A 7 -27.30 28.41 19.78
N LYS A 8 -25.99 28.40 19.51
CA LYS A 8 -25.25 27.19 19.12
C LYS A 8 -25.39 26.04 20.13
N ALA A 9 -25.29 26.36 21.43
CA ALA A 9 -25.39 25.33 22.51
C ALA A 9 -26.82 24.77 22.56
N THR A 10 -27.82 25.64 22.52
CA THR A 10 -29.23 25.24 22.54
C THR A 10 -29.61 24.38 21.36
N LEU A 11 -29.20 24.77 20.13
CA LEU A 11 -29.44 23.98 18.91
C LEU A 11 -28.70 22.63 19.00
N SER A 12 -27.45 22.60 19.44
CA SER A 12 -26.71 21.34 19.58
C SER A 12 -27.40 20.37 20.54
N GLU A 13 -27.85 20.82 21.67
CA GLU A 13 -28.60 19.99 22.65
C GLU A 13 -29.91 19.45 22.06
N SER A 14 -30.70 20.31 21.38
CA SER A 14 -31.95 19.90 20.74
C SER A 14 -31.73 18.87 19.66
N ILE A 15 -30.72 19.06 18.81
CA ILE A 15 -30.33 18.13 17.75
C ILE A 15 -29.85 16.81 18.34
N GLN A 16 -28.99 16.86 19.38
CA GLN A 16 -28.52 15.65 20.06
C GLN A 16 -29.67 14.83 20.62
N SER A 17 -30.62 15.48 21.30
CA SER A 17 -31.81 14.81 21.84
C SER A 17 -32.64 14.15 20.74
N ALA A 18 -32.97 14.88 19.69
CA ALA A 18 -33.78 14.37 18.58
C ALA A 18 -33.10 13.21 17.82
N VAL A 19 -31.77 13.27 17.63
CA VAL A 19 -31.04 12.19 16.97
C VAL A 19 -30.93 10.96 17.87
N THR A 20 -30.68 11.15 19.18
CA THR A 20 -30.59 10.03 20.15
C THR A 20 -31.92 9.27 20.25
N GLU A 21 -33.05 10.00 20.22
CA GLU A 21 -34.37 9.40 20.22
C GLU A 21 -34.62 8.52 18.98
N LYS A 22 -34.17 8.97 17.80
CA LYS A 22 -34.38 8.26 16.54
C LYS A 22 -33.37 7.14 16.28
N ILE A 23 -32.18 7.24 16.84
CA ILE A 23 -31.07 6.28 16.61
C ILE A 23 -30.54 5.82 17.97
N PRO A 24 -31.16 4.79 18.57
CA PRO A 24 -30.68 4.24 19.84
C PRO A 24 -29.24 3.73 19.74
N GLY A 25 -28.46 3.96 20.80
CA GLY A 25 -27.06 3.50 20.87
C GLY A 25 -26.02 4.47 20.31
N ILE A 26 -26.41 5.66 19.82
CA ILE A 26 -25.47 6.73 19.50
C ILE A 26 -24.78 7.21 20.78
N VAL A 27 -23.44 7.34 20.73
CA VAL A 27 -22.60 7.93 21.77
C VAL A 27 -22.07 9.26 21.27
N TRP A 28 -22.41 10.34 21.98
CA TRP A 28 -21.94 11.68 21.70
C TRP A 28 -20.55 11.90 22.32
N VAL A 29 -19.58 12.27 21.49
CA VAL A 29 -18.20 12.52 21.91
C VAL A 29 -17.74 13.89 21.45
N LYS A 30 -16.90 14.55 22.26
CA LYS A 30 -16.32 15.86 21.91
C LYS A 30 -15.02 15.73 21.14
N ASP A 31 -14.27 14.67 21.39
CA ASP A 31 -12.98 14.43 20.77
C ASP A 31 -13.04 13.23 19.84
N ARG A 32 -12.44 13.40 18.68
CA ARG A 32 -12.27 12.37 17.65
C ARG A 32 -13.53 11.57 17.30
N PRO A 33 -14.66 12.23 16.96
CA PRO A 33 -15.87 11.51 16.54
C PRO A 33 -15.60 10.65 15.30
N GLU A 34 -16.34 9.56 15.17
CA GLU A 34 -16.34 8.76 13.93
C GLU A 34 -17.12 9.45 12.82
N VAL A 35 -18.17 10.18 13.19
CA VAL A 35 -18.98 11.00 12.30
C VAL A 35 -19.19 12.36 12.94
N MET A 36 -18.92 13.41 12.20
CA MET A 36 -19.24 14.78 12.58
C MET A 36 -20.39 15.29 11.72
N LEU A 37 -21.48 15.71 12.35
CA LEU A 37 -22.61 16.30 11.66
C LEU A 37 -22.49 17.82 11.67
N LEU A 38 -22.54 18.42 10.49
CA LEU A 38 -22.52 19.85 10.26
C LEU A 38 -23.91 20.29 9.82
N PHE A 39 -24.56 21.14 10.64
CA PHE A 39 -25.85 21.74 10.34
C PHE A 39 -25.64 23.16 9.84
N ASP A 40 -26.11 23.45 8.66
CA ASP A 40 -26.20 24.82 8.13
C ASP A 40 -27.53 25.43 8.54
N THR A 41 -27.48 26.44 9.42
CA THR A 41 -28.67 27.10 9.94
C THR A 41 -29.37 28.01 8.93
N LEU A 42 -28.72 28.37 7.83
CA LEU A 42 -29.31 29.22 6.78
C LEU A 42 -30.05 28.39 5.74
N THR A 43 -29.43 27.29 5.31
CA THR A 43 -30.00 26.41 4.27
C THR A 43 -30.77 25.24 4.87
N LEU A 44 -30.72 25.03 6.19
CA LEU A 44 -31.19 23.87 6.93
C LEU A 44 -30.60 22.54 6.40
N GLY A 45 -29.47 22.64 5.72
CA GLY A 45 -28.73 21.49 5.19
C GLY A 45 -27.96 20.74 6.28
N VAL A 46 -27.78 19.43 6.09
CA VAL A 46 -26.97 18.60 6.96
C VAL A 46 -25.88 17.91 6.14
N ASN A 47 -24.64 18.09 6.55
CA ASN A 47 -23.50 17.39 5.98
C ASN A 47 -22.88 16.47 7.04
N ALA A 48 -22.52 15.26 6.64
CA ALA A 48 -21.82 14.31 7.50
C ALA A 48 -20.36 14.15 7.04
N ASP A 49 -19.42 14.53 7.93
CA ASP A 49 -18.00 14.19 7.73
C ASP A 49 -17.72 12.87 8.46
N VAL A 50 -17.49 11.84 7.66
CA VAL A 50 -17.24 10.47 8.15
C VAL A 50 -15.75 10.20 8.13
N ARG A 51 -15.16 10.03 9.31
CA ARG A 51 -13.75 9.77 9.48
C ARG A 51 -13.33 8.49 8.73
N ALA A 52 -12.22 8.56 8.00
CA ALA A 52 -11.62 7.39 7.37
C ALA A 52 -11.26 6.30 8.39
N LEU A 53 -11.36 5.05 7.97
CA LEU A 53 -10.93 3.88 8.71
C LEU A 53 -9.60 3.39 8.12
N PHE A 54 -8.66 3.07 8.99
CA PHE A 54 -7.32 2.60 8.61
C PHE A 54 -7.11 1.18 9.09
N LEU A 55 -6.58 0.34 8.22
CA LEU A 55 -6.22 -1.05 8.52
C LEU A 55 -4.76 -1.29 8.14
N TYR A 56 -3.97 -1.73 9.10
CA TYR A 56 -2.60 -2.18 8.85
C TYR A 56 -2.59 -3.66 8.56
N GLY A 57 -1.68 -4.10 7.67
CA GLY A 57 -1.36 -5.49 7.42
C GLY A 57 -0.03 -5.64 6.70
N ARG A 58 0.31 -6.87 6.36
CA ARG A 58 1.45 -7.20 5.51
C ARG A 58 0.96 -8.05 4.35
N TYR A 59 1.54 -7.86 3.16
CA TYR A 59 1.25 -8.71 2.01
C TYR A 59 2.49 -9.40 1.48
N ARG A 60 2.37 -10.64 1.08
CA ARG A 60 3.27 -11.35 0.19
C ARG A 60 2.72 -11.25 -1.23
N LYS A 61 3.56 -10.94 -2.21
CA LYS A 61 3.22 -11.01 -3.62
C LYS A 61 3.81 -12.29 -4.20
N LEU A 62 2.96 -13.25 -4.49
CA LEU A 62 3.33 -14.59 -4.95
C LEU A 62 3.51 -14.62 -6.48
N ALA A 63 2.67 -13.89 -7.18
CA ALA A 63 2.70 -13.78 -8.64
C ALA A 63 3.53 -12.59 -9.13
N ARG A 64 4.19 -12.75 -10.29
CA ARG A 64 4.78 -11.67 -11.08
C ARG A 64 3.69 -11.02 -11.95
N GLY A 65 3.91 -9.81 -12.44
CA GLY A 65 2.96 -9.12 -13.31
C GLY A 65 1.82 -8.39 -12.59
N VAL A 66 1.78 -8.42 -11.25
CA VAL A 66 0.79 -7.71 -10.42
C VAL A 66 1.39 -6.40 -9.90
N PRO A 67 0.89 -5.21 -10.31
CA PRO A 67 1.34 -3.93 -9.78
C PRO A 67 0.87 -3.71 -8.34
N GLN A 68 1.59 -2.88 -7.58
CA GLN A 68 1.19 -2.57 -6.20
C GLN A 68 -0.11 -1.78 -6.12
N THR A 69 -0.31 -0.80 -7.00
CA THR A 69 -1.50 0.05 -7.04
C THR A 69 -2.21 -0.07 -8.38
N ARG A 70 -3.48 0.32 -8.45
CA ARG A 70 -4.22 0.41 -9.71
C ARG A 70 -3.51 1.36 -10.66
N TRP A 71 -3.34 0.94 -11.92
CA TRP A 71 -2.79 1.76 -12.99
C TRP A 71 -3.88 2.07 -14.00
N PRO A 72 -4.25 3.35 -14.17
CA PRO A 72 -5.20 3.73 -15.20
C PRO A 72 -4.75 3.28 -16.59
N CYS A 73 -5.68 2.87 -17.41
CA CYS A 73 -5.42 2.55 -18.80
C CYS A 73 -4.73 3.73 -19.52
N ARG A 74 -3.69 3.46 -20.29
CA ARG A 74 -2.95 4.52 -21.00
C ARG A 74 -3.77 5.22 -22.05
N ALA A 75 -4.65 4.49 -22.75
CA ALA A 75 -5.47 5.04 -23.83
C ALA A 75 -6.61 5.92 -23.31
N CYS A 76 -7.45 5.41 -22.39
CA CYS A 76 -8.59 6.17 -21.87
C CYS A 76 -8.30 6.93 -20.57
N ARG A 77 -7.12 6.77 -19.96
CA ARG A 77 -6.71 7.37 -18.67
C ARG A 77 -7.66 7.05 -17.51
N GLY A 78 -8.29 5.88 -17.55
CA GLY A 78 -9.22 5.44 -16.52
C GLY A 78 -10.60 6.10 -16.58
N ARG A 79 -11.02 6.67 -17.72
CA ARG A 79 -12.38 7.22 -17.88
C ARG A 79 -13.44 6.15 -17.62
N ASP A 80 -14.57 6.57 -17.08
CA ASP A 80 -15.70 5.71 -16.84
C ASP A 80 -16.14 4.99 -18.14
N GLY A 81 -16.42 3.68 -18.01
CA GLY A 81 -16.71 2.81 -19.14
C GLY A 81 -15.47 2.32 -19.92
N GLY A 82 -14.27 2.82 -19.56
CA GLY A 82 -13.02 2.35 -20.16
C GLY A 82 -12.92 2.61 -21.67
N CYS A 83 -12.22 1.71 -22.38
CA CYS A 83 -12.11 1.69 -23.85
C CYS A 83 -11.81 0.26 -24.33
N GLU A 84 -11.78 0.05 -25.65
CA GLU A 84 -11.47 -1.25 -26.26
C GLU A 84 -10.10 -1.80 -25.79
N SER A 85 -9.05 -0.96 -25.71
CA SER A 85 -7.71 -1.37 -25.27
C SER A 85 -7.65 -1.90 -23.83
N CYS A 86 -8.62 -1.60 -23.00
CA CYS A 86 -8.71 -2.11 -21.62
C CYS A 86 -9.96 -2.96 -21.38
N ASN A 87 -10.67 -3.35 -22.44
CA ASN A 87 -11.91 -4.12 -22.36
C ASN A 87 -12.93 -3.49 -21.39
N GLY A 88 -13.07 -2.17 -21.43
CA GLY A 88 -14.03 -1.45 -20.60
C GLY A 88 -13.62 -1.24 -19.14
N THR A 89 -12.50 -1.79 -18.67
CA THR A 89 -12.10 -1.74 -17.25
C THR A 89 -11.54 -0.41 -16.79
N GLY A 90 -11.06 0.44 -17.70
CA GLY A 90 -10.32 1.66 -17.37
C GLY A 90 -8.94 1.39 -16.76
N GLN A 91 -8.51 0.13 -16.59
CA GLN A 91 -7.27 -0.28 -15.93
C GLN A 91 -6.28 -0.86 -16.95
N GLN A 92 -4.98 -0.68 -16.68
CA GLN A 92 -3.91 -1.25 -17.51
C GLN A 92 -3.66 -2.73 -17.20
N TYR A 93 -3.90 -3.15 -15.98
CA TYR A 93 -3.74 -4.51 -15.48
C TYR A 93 -5.03 -4.99 -14.84
N PRO A 94 -5.37 -6.26 -14.96
CA PRO A 94 -6.64 -6.81 -14.44
C PRO A 94 -6.72 -6.69 -12.90
N ASN A 95 -5.58 -6.84 -12.21
CA ASN A 95 -5.48 -6.79 -10.76
C ASN A 95 -4.30 -5.94 -10.31
N SER A 96 -4.33 -5.53 -9.05
CA SER A 96 -3.25 -4.92 -8.30
C SER A 96 -3.29 -5.40 -6.85
N ILE A 97 -2.20 -5.26 -6.10
CA ILE A 97 -2.22 -5.53 -4.65
C ILE A 97 -3.33 -4.68 -4.00
N GLN A 98 -3.43 -3.41 -4.40
CA GLN A 98 -4.48 -2.52 -3.91
C GLN A 98 -5.88 -3.07 -4.17
N SER A 99 -6.20 -3.50 -5.40
CA SER A 99 -7.53 -4.02 -5.69
C SER A 99 -7.84 -5.30 -4.92
N LEU A 100 -6.90 -6.26 -4.92
CA LEU A 100 -7.08 -7.54 -4.24
C LEU A 100 -7.27 -7.40 -2.72
N VAL A 101 -6.64 -6.40 -2.10
CA VAL A 101 -6.76 -6.13 -0.66
C VAL A 101 -7.95 -5.22 -0.36
N CYS A 102 -8.06 -4.09 -1.07
CA CYS A 102 -8.99 -3.04 -0.67
C CYS A 102 -10.44 -3.29 -1.13
N GLU A 103 -10.69 -3.94 -2.26
CA GLU A 103 -12.05 -4.18 -2.74
C GLU A 103 -12.91 -4.99 -1.75
N PRO A 104 -12.42 -6.12 -1.21
CA PRO A 104 -13.16 -6.84 -0.17
C PRO A 104 -13.38 -6.03 1.11
N ILE A 105 -12.43 -5.14 1.46
CA ILE A 105 -12.57 -4.26 2.62
C ILE A 105 -13.61 -3.16 2.36
N VAL A 106 -13.61 -2.56 1.15
CA VAL A 106 -14.62 -1.57 0.72
C VAL A 106 -16.01 -2.19 0.76
N GLU A 107 -16.18 -3.38 0.20
CA GLU A 107 -17.45 -4.11 0.22
C GLU A 107 -17.90 -4.37 1.66
N PHE A 108 -17.03 -4.92 2.50
CA PHE A 108 -17.34 -5.21 3.89
C PHE A 108 -17.71 -3.96 4.69
N THR A 109 -16.95 -2.87 4.55
CA THR A 109 -17.13 -1.62 5.31
C THR A 109 -18.18 -0.70 4.68
N SER A 110 -18.64 -0.99 3.45
CA SER A 110 -19.45 -0.09 2.62
C SER A 110 -18.82 1.30 2.51
N ALA A 111 -17.49 1.36 2.35
CA ALA A 111 -16.75 2.60 2.14
C ALA A 111 -17.00 3.14 0.72
N THR A 112 -16.86 4.44 0.53
CA THR A 112 -17.06 5.07 -0.78
C THR A 112 -15.86 4.91 -1.70
N SER A 113 -14.66 4.79 -1.14
CA SER A 113 -13.42 4.56 -1.87
C SER A 113 -12.29 4.13 -0.93
N ASP A 114 -11.17 3.76 -1.52
CA ASP A 114 -9.97 3.34 -0.80
C ASP A 114 -8.73 4.15 -1.20
N ALA A 115 -7.69 4.07 -0.35
CA ALA A 115 -6.32 4.40 -0.71
C ALA A 115 -5.38 3.35 -0.09
N PHE A 116 -4.32 3.00 -0.83
CA PHE A 116 -3.35 2.00 -0.42
C PHE A 116 -1.97 2.63 -0.17
N HIS A 117 -1.46 2.46 1.02
CA HIS A 117 -0.17 3.00 1.45
C HIS A 117 0.79 1.85 1.75
N GLY A 118 1.79 1.63 0.91
CA GLY A 118 2.81 0.60 1.11
C GLY A 118 4.11 1.15 1.71
N MET A 119 4.81 0.33 2.48
CA MET A 119 6.19 0.60 2.90
C MET A 119 7.14 0.41 1.73
N GLY A 120 7.32 1.45 0.92
CA GLY A 120 8.02 1.37 -0.35
C GLY A 120 7.21 0.63 -1.42
N ARG A 121 7.85 0.34 -2.55
CA ARG A 121 7.21 -0.28 -3.71
C ARG A 121 8.19 -1.21 -4.41
N GLU A 122 7.70 -2.38 -4.82
CA GLU A 122 8.41 -3.29 -5.70
C GLU A 122 8.07 -3.05 -7.18
N ASP A 123 8.90 -3.55 -8.06
CA ASP A 123 8.62 -3.60 -9.48
C ASP A 123 7.55 -4.67 -9.78
N ILE A 124 6.84 -4.51 -10.90
CA ILE A 124 5.69 -5.35 -11.23
C ILE A 124 6.07 -6.82 -11.43
N ASP A 125 7.27 -7.07 -11.94
CA ASP A 125 7.83 -8.39 -12.24
C ASP A 125 8.61 -9.03 -11.08
N VAL A 126 8.63 -8.40 -9.90
CA VAL A 126 9.28 -8.91 -8.68
C VAL A 126 8.25 -9.51 -7.74
N ARG A 127 8.54 -10.68 -7.18
CA ARG A 127 7.78 -11.25 -6.05
C ARG A 127 8.19 -10.55 -4.74
N CYS A 128 7.30 -10.57 -3.75
CA CYS A 128 7.56 -10.06 -2.41
C CYS A 128 7.20 -11.17 -1.41
N LEU A 129 8.22 -11.85 -0.90
CA LEU A 129 8.08 -13.04 -0.07
C LEU A 129 8.50 -12.74 1.39
N GLY A 130 9.01 -13.74 2.11
CA GLY A 130 9.47 -13.62 3.50
C GLY A 130 8.35 -13.11 4.41
N GLU A 131 8.65 -12.14 5.25
CA GLU A 131 7.68 -11.51 6.16
C GLU A 131 6.65 -10.61 5.45
N GLY A 132 6.70 -10.52 4.13
CA GLY A 132 5.83 -9.65 3.34
C GLY A 132 6.11 -8.16 3.53
N ARG A 133 5.41 -7.32 2.79
CA ARG A 133 5.53 -5.87 2.83
C ARG A 133 4.43 -5.24 3.68
N PRO A 134 4.76 -4.37 4.64
CA PRO A 134 3.78 -3.60 5.39
C PRO A 134 2.95 -2.68 4.50
N PHE A 135 1.67 -2.58 4.81
CA PHE A 135 0.76 -1.61 4.19
C PHE A 135 -0.24 -1.05 5.20
N VAL A 136 -0.82 0.09 4.87
CA VAL A 136 -2.04 0.59 5.49
C VAL A 136 -3.08 0.83 4.40
N ALA A 137 -4.24 0.21 4.53
CA ALA A 137 -5.41 0.47 3.71
C ALA A 137 -6.27 1.54 4.39
N GLU A 138 -6.59 2.60 3.66
CA GLU A 138 -7.45 3.71 4.10
C GLU A 138 -8.81 3.59 3.41
N MET A 139 -9.87 3.39 4.21
CA MET A 139 -11.26 3.32 3.73
C MET A 139 -11.92 4.66 3.97
N LYS A 140 -12.42 5.31 2.92
CA LYS A 140 -13.06 6.62 3.00
C LYS A 140 -14.56 6.47 3.24
N SER A 141 -15.09 7.27 4.16
CA SER A 141 -16.51 7.29 4.52
C SER A 141 -17.12 5.89 4.74
N PRO A 142 -16.51 5.03 5.58
CA PRO A 142 -17.03 3.69 5.84
C PRO A 142 -18.33 3.77 6.63
N ARG A 143 -19.28 2.89 6.30
CA ARG A 143 -20.54 2.76 7.03
C ARG A 143 -20.50 1.70 8.12
N ARG A 144 -19.55 0.75 8.02
CA ARG A 144 -19.32 -0.30 9.04
C ARG A 144 -17.87 -0.19 9.52
N ARG A 145 -17.67 -0.22 10.84
CA ARG A 145 -16.36 -0.06 11.47
C ARG A 145 -15.93 -1.24 12.31
N THR A 146 -16.87 -2.05 12.77
CA THR A 146 -16.60 -3.28 13.53
C THR A 146 -16.19 -4.37 12.56
N ILE A 147 -14.95 -4.83 12.65
CA ILE A 147 -14.33 -5.79 11.72
C ILE A 147 -13.83 -7.00 12.48
N ASP A 148 -14.21 -8.17 12.02
CA ASP A 148 -13.55 -9.42 12.34
C ASP A 148 -12.34 -9.57 11.40
N PHE A 149 -11.16 -9.20 11.90
CA PHE A 149 -9.93 -9.17 11.10
C PHE A 149 -9.50 -10.55 10.62
N GLU A 150 -9.74 -11.60 11.41
CA GLU A 150 -9.36 -12.96 11.05
C GLU A 150 -10.22 -13.46 9.88
N LYS A 151 -11.55 -13.29 9.99
CA LYS A 151 -12.48 -13.67 8.95
C LYS A 151 -12.24 -12.89 7.65
N LEU A 152 -11.97 -11.58 7.76
CA LEU A 152 -11.68 -10.73 6.61
C LEU A 152 -10.36 -11.14 5.94
N THR A 153 -9.30 -11.42 6.71
CA THR A 153 -8.03 -11.93 6.20
C THR A 153 -8.21 -13.25 5.41
N LYS A 154 -8.95 -14.20 5.97
CA LYS A 154 -9.26 -15.47 5.30
C LYS A 154 -10.02 -15.26 4.00
N SER A 155 -10.99 -14.34 3.98
CA SER A 155 -11.77 -14.00 2.78
C SER A 155 -10.90 -13.40 1.68
N ILE A 156 -10.04 -12.43 2.02
CA ILE A 156 -9.11 -11.80 1.09
C ILE A 156 -8.14 -12.84 0.50
N ASN A 157 -7.52 -13.65 1.35
CA ASN A 157 -6.57 -14.67 0.91
C ASN A 157 -7.21 -15.74 0.01
N LYS A 158 -8.47 -16.09 0.28
CA LYS A 158 -9.24 -17.00 -0.57
C LYS A 158 -9.51 -16.40 -1.95
N ALA A 159 -9.93 -15.12 -2.01
CA ALA A 159 -10.23 -14.44 -3.26
C ALA A 159 -8.98 -14.15 -4.10
N ALA A 160 -7.87 -13.85 -3.45
CA ALA A 160 -6.60 -13.49 -4.07
C ALA A 160 -5.61 -14.67 -4.20
N LYS A 161 -6.11 -15.92 -4.09
CA LYS A 161 -5.29 -17.13 -4.13
C LYS A 161 -4.29 -17.10 -5.28
N ASP A 162 -3.07 -17.55 -5.00
CA ASP A 162 -1.94 -17.65 -5.94
C ASP A 162 -1.39 -16.29 -6.45
N GLN A 163 -2.04 -15.18 -6.15
CA GLN A 163 -1.56 -13.85 -6.51
C GLN A 163 -0.89 -13.15 -5.34
N ILE A 164 -1.59 -13.08 -4.21
CA ILE A 164 -1.09 -12.50 -2.96
C ILE A 164 -1.58 -13.28 -1.76
N GLU A 165 -0.91 -13.07 -0.65
CA GLU A 165 -1.33 -13.50 0.68
C GLU A 165 -1.16 -12.33 1.66
N ILE A 166 -2.16 -12.05 2.48
CA ILE A 166 -2.05 -11.05 3.55
C ILE A 166 -2.05 -11.71 4.92
N HIS A 167 -1.41 -11.05 5.88
CA HIS A 167 -1.42 -11.45 7.30
C HIS A 167 -1.27 -10.24 8.22
N GLY A 168 -1.52 -10.45 9.52
CA GLY A 168 -1.39 -9.42 10.54
C GLY A 168 -2.34 -8.23 10.33
N LEU A 169 -3.52 -8.46 9.73
CA LEU A 169 -4.51 -7.41 9.53
C LEU A 169 -5.07 -6.95 10.88
N ARG A 170 -5.06 -5.64 11.13
CA ARG A 170 -5.54 -5.02 12.36
C ARG A 170 -5.98 -3.59 12.17
N ALA A 171 -6.66 -3.03 13.16
CA ALA A 171 -6.96 -1.60 13.19
C ALA A 171 -5.69 -0.74 13.21
N SER A 172 -5.78 0.42 12.57
CA SER A 172 -4.68 1.37 12.41
C SER A 172 -5.18 2.82 12.44
N ASN A 173 -4.29 3.77 12.14
CA ASN A 173 -4.58 5.19 12.11
C ASN A 173 -3.70 5.94 11.11
N ARG A 174 -4.01 7.23 10.91
CA ARG A 174 -3.26 8.09 9.96
C ARG A 174 -1.77 8.26 10.31
N ALA A 175 -1.40 8.23 11.58
CA ALA A 175 0.00 8.36 11.99
C ALA A 175 0.82 7.14 11.54
N GLU A 176 0.22 5.95 11.48
CA GLU A 176 0.88 4.76 10.97
C GLU A 176 1.17 4.85 9.46
N VAL A 177 0.33 5.56 8.69
CA VAL A 177 0.61 5.85 7.27
C VAL A 177 1.91 6.64 7.12
N SER A 178 2.12 7.68 7.93
CA SER A 178 3.36 8.47 7.92
C SER A 178 4.54 7.59 8.32
N ARG A 179 4.40 6.83 9.40
CA ARG A 179 5.46 5.94 9.91
C ARG A 179 5.94 4.93 8.87
N ILE A 180 5.05 4.23 8.16
CA ILE A 180 5.48 3.26 7.15
C ILE A 180 6.12 3.92 5.92
N LYS A 181 5.74 5.16 5.57
CA LYS A 181 6.35 5.91 4.46
C LYS A 181 7.74 6.43 4.80
N GLU A 182 7.99 6.78 6.05
CA GLU A 182 9.26 7.34 6.52
C GLU A 182 10.28 6.26 6.89
N THR A 183 9.81 5.04 7.19
CA THR A 183 10.68 3.93 7.59
C THR A 183 11.59 3.51 6.45
N LYS A 184 12.89 3.59 6.71
CA LYS A 184 13.96 3.12 5.81
C LYS A 184 14.37 1.71 6.23
N ALA A 185 13.62 0.71 5.79
CA ALA A 185 13.93 -0.69 6.07
C ALA A 185 14.92 -1.25 5.05
N GLU A 186 15.91 -1.98 5.51
CA GLU A 186 16.76 -2.83 4.67
C GLU A 186 15.91 -3.92 4.00
N LYS A 187 16.41 -4.45 2.90
CA LYS A 187 15.71 -5.47 2.12
C LYS A 187 16.67 -6.54 1.67
N SER A 188 16.21 -7.78 1.74
CA SER A 188 16.92 -8.92 1.17
C SER A 188 16.24 -9.37 -0.11
N TYR A 189 17.03 -9.81 -1.06
CA TYR A 189 16.59 -10.30 -2.36
C TYR A 189 17.38 -11.54 -2.74
N THR A 190 16.69 -12.50 -3.34
CA THR A 190 17.33 -13.54 -4.13
C THR A 190 17.32 -13.08 -5.59
N ILE A 191 18.49 -12.89 -6.16
CA ILE A 191 18.69 -12.52 -7.56
C ILE A 191 19.03 -13.80 -8.32
N ARG A 192 18.40 -13.99 -9.50
CA ARG A 192 18.73 -15.04 -10.45
C ARG A 192 18.73 -14.45 -11.85
N PHE A 193 19.77 -14.70 -12.61
CA PHE A 193 19.92 -14.21 -13.98
C PHE A 193 20.82 -15.16 -14.78
N ASN A 194 20.70 -15.09 -16.10
CA ASN A 194 21.58 -15.77 -17.02
C ASN A 194 22.58 -14.77 -17.60
N CYS A 195 23.84 -15.16 -17.69
CA CYS A 195 24.90 -14.36 -18.24
C CYS A 195 25.90 -15.27 -18.96
N GLU A 196 26.01 -15.13 -20.29
CA GLU A 196 27.12 -15.75 -21.03
C GLU A 196 28.43 -15.07 -20.61
N HIS A 197 29.43 -15.86 -20.22
CA HIS A 197 30.70 -15.34 -19.73
C HIS A 197 31.87 -16.28 -20.07
N GLU A 198 33.05 -15.71 -20.17
CA GLU A 198 34.31 -16.43 -20.34
C GLU A 198 35.10 -16.61 -19.02
N LEU A 199 34.49 -16.17 -17.89
CA LEU A 199 35.11 -16.23 -16.56
C LEU A 199 34.90 -17.59 -15.92
N SER A 200 35.79 -18.01 -15.06
CA SER A 200 35.58 -19.18 -14.21
C SER A 200 34.54 -18.90 -13.11
N ASP A 201 33.89 -19.94 -12.62
CA ASP A 201 32.94 -19.83 -11.50
C ASP A 201 33.54 -19.19 -10.25
N GLU A 202 34.85 -19.44 -9.99
CA GLU A 202 35.59 -18.82 -8.90
C GLU A 202 35.76 -17.30 -9.10
N GLU A 203 36.05 -16.86 -10.33
CA GLU A 203 36.17 -15.42 -10.64
C GLU A 203 34.83 -14.72 -10.51
N ILE A 204 33.73 -15.33 -10.96
CA ILE A 204 32.37 -14.80 -10.81
C ILE A 204 32.02 -14.70 -9.34
N THR A 205 32.21 -15.76 -8.59
CA THR A 205 31.93 -15.81 -7.14
C THR A 205 32.70 -14.69 -6.42
N THR A 206 33.99 -14.55 -6.69
CA THR A 206 34.82 -13.49 -6.07
C THR A 206 34.32 -12.09 -6.41
N ARG A 207 33.90 -11.84 -7.65
CA ARG A 207 33.33 -10.54 -8.05
C ARG A 207 32.03 -10.24 -7.34
N ILE A 208 31.13 -11.24 -7.22
CA ILE A 208 29.86 -11.07 -6.54
C ILE A 208 30.09 -10.86 -5.02
N GLU A 209 30.96 -11.62 -4.39
CA GLU A 209 31.35 -11.43 -2.99
C GLU A 209 31.90 -10.03 -2.71
N SER A 210 32.68 -9.48 -3.64
CA SER A 210 33.26 -8.15 -3.52
C SER A 210 32.22 -7.02 -3.40
N LEU A 211 30.97 -7.25 -3.80
CA LEU A 211 29.87 -6.30 -3.59
C LEU A 211 29.51 -6.13 -2.11
N SER A 212 29.82 -7.12 -1.28
CA SER A 212 29.50 -7.09 0.15
C SER A 212 30.21 -5.92 0.86
N GLY A 213 29.44 -5.10 1.58
CA GLY A 213 29.92 -3.92 2.27
C GLY A 213 30.17 -2.69 1.38
N GLN A 214 30.09 -2.82 0.05
CA GLN A 214 30.33 -1.72 -0.89
C GLN A 214 29.20 -0.68 -0.86
N THR A 215 29.59 0.56 -1.12
CA THR A 215 28.67 1.67 -1.40
C THR A 215 28.71 1.96 -2.89
N LEU A 216 27.59 1.71 -3.56
CA LEU A 216 27.46 1.88 -5.00
C LEU A 216 26.79 3.22 -5.33
N GLU A 217 27.30 3.90 -6.35
CA GLU A 217 26.64 5.06 -6.93
C GLU A 217 25.65 4.60 -7.99
N GLN A 218 24.36 4.76 -7.69
CA GLN A 218 23.29 4.35 -8.59
C GLN A 218 22.54 5.56 -9.13
N GLN A 219 22.54 5.76 -10.44
CA GLN A 219 21.67 6.71 -11.11
C GLN A 219 20.25 6.19 -11.13
N THR A 220 19.27 7.10 -11.18
CA THR A 220 17.86 6.73 -11.32
C THR A 220 17.66 5.99 -12.64
N PRO A 221 17.24 4.70 -12.64
CA PRO A 221 17.06 3.94 -13.88
C PRO A 221 15.96 4.52 -14.75
N GLN A 222 16.13 4.45 -16.07
CA GLN A 222 15.16 4.97 -17.06
C GLN A 222 13.75 4.41 -16.86
N ARG A 223 13.62 3.13 -16.46
CA ARG A 223 12.33 2.48 -16.18
C ARG A 223 11.50 3.15 -15.09
N VAL A 224 12.11 3.94 -14.21
CA VAL A 224 11.43 4.68 -13.13
C VAL A 224 11.58 6.21 -13.25
N ALA A 225 12.24 6.72 -14.28
CA ALA A 225 12.48 8.16 -14.50
C ALA A 225 11.18 8.97 -14.60
N HIS A 226 10.11 8.37 -15.15
CA HIS A 226 8.80 9.02 -15.26
C HIS A 226 8.14 9.36 -13.92
N ARG A 227 8.64 8.83 -12.81
CA ARG A 227 8.07 9.02 -11.45
C ARG A 227 9.10 9.39 -10.39
N ARG A 228 10.37 9.48 -10.75
CA ARG A 228 11.44 9.84 -9.84
C ARG A 228 12.40 10.83 -10.48
N ALA A 229 12.86 11.79 -9.67
CA ALA A 229 13.89 12.71 -10.12
C ALA A 229 15.17 11.95 -10.50
N ASP A 230 15.76 12.32 -11.65
CA ASP A 230 17.03 11.79 -12.08
C ASP A 230 18.13 12.30 -11.14
N LYS A 231 18.69 11.40 -10.35
CA LYS A 231 19.72 11.69 -9.34
C LYS A 231 20.59 10.47 -9.15
N VAL A 232 21.88 10.70 -8.96
CA VAL A 232 22.82 9.72 -8.43
C VAL A 232 22.58 9.59 -6.92
N ARG A 233 22.59 8.39 -6.42
CA ARG A 233 22.40 8.07 -4.99
C ARG A 233 23.35 6.98 -4.56
N ASN A 234 24.03 7.21 -3.45
CA ASN A 234 24.84 6.19 -2.82
C ASN A 234 23.94 5.18 -2.12
N ARG A 235 24.18 3.90 -2.35
CA ARG A 235 23.44 2.79 -1.77
C ARG A 235 24.39 1.70 -1.30
N LYS A 236 24.26 1.33 -0.04
CA LYS A 236 25.11 0.30 0.55
C LYS A 236 24.54 -1.09 0.28
N VAL A 237 25.35 -1.98 -0.24
CA VAL A 237 25.17 -3.42 -0.19
C VAL A 237 25.69 -3.88 1.17
N ILE A 238 24.83 -4.51 1.99
CA ILE A 238 25.17 -4.86 3.37
C ILE A 238 25.87 -6.21 3.41
N SER A 239 25.27 -7.22 2.76
CA SER A 239 25.86 -8.55 2.62
C SER A 239 25.43 -9.19 1.29
N VAL A 240 26.26 -10.13 0.85
CA VAL A 240 25.98 -11.06 -0.25
C VAL A 240 26.25 -12.45 0.28
N GLU A 241 25.33 -13.39 0.01
CA GLU A 241 25.37 -14.75 0.54
C GLU A 241 24.78 -15.74 -0.47
N ASN A 242 24.98 -17.04 -0.26
CA ASN A 242 24.36 -18.12 -1.03
C ASN A 242 24.60 -17.99 -2.54
N ILE A 243 25.85 -17.73 -2.94
CA ILE A 243 26.22 -17.61 -4.36
C ILE A 243 26.26 -19.03 -4.96
N LEU A 244 25.54 -19.20 -6.07
CA LEU A 244 25.51 -20.40 -6.89
C LEU A 244 25.80 -19.99 -8.32
N VAL A 245 26.76 -20.63 -8.96
CA VAL A 245 27.10 -20.48 -10.37
C VAL A 245 26.95 -21.86 -11.00
N GLU A 246 26.02 -22.00 -11.94
CA GLU A 246 25.74 -23.24 -12.65
C GLU A 246 25.63 -22.93 -14.15
N ASP A 247 26.67 -23.23 -14.89
CA ASP A 247 26.78 -22.85 -16.31
C ASP A 247 26.54 -21.32 -16.47
N ASP A 248 25.56 -20.95 -17.28
CA ASP A 248 25.20 -19.55 -17.52
C ASP A 248 24.21 -18.98 -16.47
N GLU A 249 23.69 -19.80 -15.55
CA GLU A 249 22.76 -19.34 -14.50
C GLU A 249 23.50 -18.97 -13.23
N ILE A 250 23.32 -17.75 -12.77
CA ILE A 250 23.91 -17.21 -11.55
C ILE A 250 22.81 -16.84 -10.58
N GLN A 251 22.92 -17.30 -9.33
CA GLN A 251 22.01 -16.94 -8.25
C GLN A 251 22.79 -16.47 -7.03
N PHE A 252 22.30 -15.45 -6.33
CA PHE A 252 22.81 -15.06 -5.02
C PHE A 252 21.76 -14.31 -4.20
N ASP A 253 21.95 -14.31 -2.89
CA ASP A 253 21.17 -13.50 -1.97
C ASP A 253 21.92 -12.20 -1.66
N VAL A 254 21.21 -11.08 -1.66
CA VAL A 254 21.76 -9.77 -1.36
C VAL A 254 20.89 -9.01 -0.36
N ARG A 255 21.51 -8.41 0.64
CA ARG A 255 20.87 -7.49 1.57
C ARG A 255 21.38 -6.07 1.33
N CYS A 256 20.44 -5.15 1.14
CA CYS A 256 20.73 -3.77 0.75
C CYS A 256 19.97 -2.75 1.57
N GLU A 257 20.47 -1.51 1.58
CA GLU A 257 19.74 -0.36 2.08
C GLU A 257 18.43 -0.11 1.33
N SER A 258 17.53 0.61 1.98
CA SER A 258 16.28 1.07 1.37
C SER A 258 16.54 1.95 0.14
N GLY A 259 15.91 1.62 -0.97
CA GLY A 259 15.97 2.40 -2.20
C GLY A 259 17.10 2.00 -3.16
N THR A 260 17.79 0.90 -2.90
CA THR A 260 18.73 0.27 -3.85
C THR A 260 17.96 -0.27 -5.06
N TYR A 261 18.47 -0.01 -6.24
CA TYR A 261 17.98 -0.57 -7.49
C TYR A 261 18.67 -1.90 -7.76
N VAL A 262 18.07 -2.97 -7.25
CA VAL A 262 18.69 -4.30 -7.23
C VAL A 262 18.94 -4.86 -8.63
N LYS A 263 18.09 -4.54 -9.60
CA LYS A 263 18.32 -4.95 -11.01
C LYS A 263 19.58 -4.34 -11.62
N GLU A 264 20.00 -3.17 -11.12
CA GLU A 264 21.22 -2.51 -11.57
C GLU A 264 22.50 -3.11 -10.94
N LEU A 265 22.39 -4.13 -10.10
CA LEU A 265 23.55 -4.84 -9.54
C LEU A 265 24.13 -5.88 -10.50
N VAL A 266 23.34 -6.26 -11.53
CA VAL A 266 23.70 -7.30 -12.51
C VAL A 266 23.89 -6.74 -13.91
N HIS A 267 23.95 -5.43 -14.03
CA HIS A 267 24.31 -4.69 -15.25
C HIS A 267 25.69 -4.03 -15.06
#